data_3856af525aff974a67320c04b1d5ddcd
#
_entry.id   3856af525aff974a67320c04b1d5ddcd
#
_cell.length_a   1.000
_cell.length_b   1.000
_cell.length_c   1.000
_cell.angle_alpha   90.00
_cell.angle_beta   90.00
_cell.angle_gamma   90.00
#
_symmetry.space_group_name_H-M   'P 1'
#
loop_
_entity.id
_entity.type
_entity.pdbx_description
1 polymer ?
#
loop_
_entity_poly.entity_id
_entity_poly.type
_entity_poly.pdbx_seq_one_letter_code
_entity_poly.pdbx_strand_id
1 'polypeptide(L)'
;KSVGGTPLFFAKGKGSTIWDEDGNQFIDFCNSWGPLIHGHANGYVEEKIIQTLRNGSSFGAPTRLESELAKLIKTNIPFIDKMRFVSSGTEAVMSALRLARGYTGKTKILKFEGCYHGHVDSMLVKAGSGLITLGSSSSAGVPETVANETLVLPLNDENMLIQTFEQYGNDMAAVIIEPVPANNGLLLQDLSFLQLLRGLCWKH
;
A
#
# COMPACT_ATOMS: atom_id res chain seq x y z
N LYS A 1 -0.41 -9.40 16.43
CA LYS A 1 -0.15 -10.17 15.22
C LYS A 1 0.53 -11.48 15.57
N SER A 2 0.28 -12.51 14.77
CA SER A 2 0.60 -13.91 15.08
C SER A 2 2.08 -14.22 14.88
N VAL A 3 2.91 -13.86 15.83
CA VAL A 3 4.32 -14.30 15.85
C VAL A 3 4.58 -15.47 16.79
N GLY A 4 3.52 -16.05 17.40
CA GLY A 4 3.60 -17.22 18.25
C GLY A 4 4.34 -16.96 19.56
N GLY A 5 3.75 -16.19 20.46
CA GLY A 5 4.33 -15.90 21.77
C GLY A 5 3.60 -14.76 22.46
N THR A 6 4.01 -14.45 23.68
CA THR A 6 3.52 -13.27 24.39
C THR A 6 4.06 -12.02 23.72
N PRO A 7 3.21 -11.02 23.39
CA PRO A 7 3.67 -9.76 22.80
C PRO A 7 4.62 -9.02 23.74
N LEU A 8 5.72 -8.51 23.20
CA LEU A 8 6.60 -7.60 23.92
C LEU A 8 6.01 -6.18 23.87
N PHE A 9 6.08 -5.48 25.00
CA PHE A 9 5.69 -4.07 25.12
C PHE A 9 6.96 -3.21 25.13
N PHE A 10 7.11 -2.35 24.14
CA PHE A 10 8.29 -1.51 24.01
C PHE A 10 8.06 -0.15 24.64
N ALA A 11 8.98 0.29 25.52
CA ALA A 11 8.95 1.54 26.27
C ALA A 11 9.64 2.69 25.52
N LYS A 12 10.73 2.41 24.78
CA LYS A 12 11.51 3.43 24.09
C LYS A 12 12.27 2.87 22.89
N GLY A 13 12.70 3.79 22.01
CA GLY A 13 13.60 3.49 20.91
C GLY A 13 14.59 4.64 20.69
N LYS A 14 15.81 4.34 20.24
CA LYS A 14 16.81 5.31 19.82
C LYS A 14 17.72 4.72 18.73
N GLY A 15 17.83 5.41 17.61
CA GLY A 15 18.56 4.88 16.44
C GLY A 15 17.98 3.53 16.00
N SER A 16 18.81 2.50 15.95
CA SER A 16 18.42 1.13 15.61
C SER A 16 18.02 0.27 16.80
N THR A 17 17.93 0.82 17.98
CA THR A 17 17.73 0.07 19.23
C THR A 17 16.37 0.40 19.84
N ILE A 18 15.70 -0.65 20.35
CA ILE A 18 14.46 -0.54 21.12
C ILE A 18 14.61 -1.28 22.46
N TRP A 19 13.85 -0.84 23.45
CA TRP A 19 13.83 -1.44 24.80
C TRP A 19 12.38 -1.77 25.17
N ASP A 20 12.19 -2.95 25.72
CA ASP A 20 10.89 -3.33 26.28
C ASP A 20 10.67 -2.71 27.69
N GLU A 21 9.48 -2.97 28.26
CA GLU A 21 9.12 -2.49 29.59
C GLU A 21 9.97 -3.12 30.71
N ASP A 22 10.55 -4.30 30.46
CA ASP A 22 11.46 -4.98 31.39
C ASP A 22 12.91 -4.49 31.28
N GLY A 23 13.19 -3.57 30.35
CA GLY A 23 14.52 -2.99 30.12
C GLY A 23 15.43 -3.81 29.22
N ASN A 24 14.95 -4.90 28.64
CA ASN A 24 15.72 -5.66 27.66
C ASN A 24 15.93 -4.86 26.37
N GLN A 25 17.12 -4.99 25.81
CA GLN A 25 17.54 -4.25 24.62
C GLN A 25 17.49 -5.15 23.39
N PHE A 26 16.94 -4.62 22.29
CA PHE A 26 16.85 -5.31 21.00
C PHE A 26 17.34 -4.41 19.87
N ILE A 27 17.84 -5.00 18.79
CA ILE A 27 18.05 -4.30 17.53
C ILE A 27 16.73 -4.37 16.74
N ASP A 28 16.24 -3.21 16.30
CA ASP A 28 15.00 -3.12 15.54
C ASP A 28 15.23 -3.37 14.04
N PHE A 29 14.92 -4.58 13.58
CA PHE A 29 14.90 -4.93 12.16
C PHE A 29 13.52 -4.71 11.50
N CYS A 30 12.52 -4.35 12.29
CA CYS A 30 11.16 -4.10 11.78
C CYS A 30 11.01 -2.67 11.24
N ASN A 31 11.65 -1.72 11.89
CA ASN A 31 11.69 -0.31 11.51
C ASN A 31 10.28 0.28 11.28
N SER A 32 9.32 -0.13 12.11
CA SER A 32 7.88 0.20 12.01
C SER A 32 7.29 -0.14 10.63
N TRP A 33 7.71 -1.27 10.05
CA TRP A 33 7.40 -1.73 8.68
C TRP A 33 7.84 -0.76 7.57
N GLY A 34 9.00 -0.10 7.76
CA GLY A 34 9.71 0.67 6.76
C GLY A 34 9.76 2.19 6.92
N PRO A 35 8.81 2.88 7.58
CA PRO A 35 8.84 4.35 7.61
C PRO A 35 9.96 4.96 8.46
N LEU A 36 10.55 4.25 9.42
CA LEU A 36 11.60 4.77 10.30
C LEU A 36 13.01 4.70 9.68
N ILE A 37 13.19 5.18 8.46
CA ILE A 37 14.48 5.14 7.75
C ILE A 37 15.61 5.92 8.46
N HIS A 38 15.29 6.88 9.32
CA HIS A 38 16.24 7.62 10.14
C HIS A 38 16.45 7.03 11.53
N GLY A 39 15.82 5.89 11.82
CA GLY A 39 15.79 5.26 13.15
C GLY A 39 14.89 6.01 14.14
N HIS A 40 14.83 5.45 15.35
CA HIS A 40 14.03 6.00 16.44
C HIS A 40 14.65 7.28 17.02
N ALA A 41 13.80 8.19 17.48
CA ALA A 41 14.18 9.40 18.21
C ALA A 41 15.30 10.19 17.49
N ASN A 42 15.11 10.45 16.18
CA ASN A 42 16.04 11.28 15.41
C ASN A 42 15.92 12.74 15.85
N GLY A 43 16.97 13.31 16.45
CA GLY A 43 16.92 14.63 17.05
C GLY A 43 16.58 15.78 16.10
N TYR A 44 17.00 15.69 14.82
CA TYR A 44 16.61 16.69 13.82
C TYR A 44 15.11 16.67 13.54
N VAL A 45 14.54 15.45 13.37
CA VAL A 45 13.11 15.28 13.12
C VAL A 45 12.29 15.72 14.33
N GLU A 46 12.72 15.34 15.56
CA GLU A 46 12.06 15.74 16.81
C GLU A 46 12.03 17.27 16.95
N GLU A 47 13.15 17.94 16.72
CA GLU A 47 13.23 19.40 16.81
C GLU A 47 12.25 20.07 15.82
N LYS A 48 12.18 19.60 14.58
CA LYS A 48 11.26 20.14 13.58
C LYS A 48 9.80 19.91 13.93
N ILE A 49 9.48 18.75 14.50
CA ILE A 49 8.12 18.43 14.99
C ILE A 49 7.75 19.41 16.13
N ILE A 50 8.63 19.58 17.12
CA ILE A 50 8.40 20.48 18.27
C ILE A 50 8.20 21.93 17.80
N GLN A 51 9.05 22.42 16.90
CA GLN A 51 8.93 23.77 16.33
C GLN A 51 7.59 23.97 15.61
N THR A 52 7.17 23.00 14.82
CA THR A 52 5.92 23.07 14.07
C THR A 52 4.72 22.99 14.99
N LEU A 53 4.74 22.10 15.98
CA LEU A 53 3.66 21.90 16.94
C LEU A 53 3.31 23.17 17.75
N ARG A 54 4.31 24.02 18.03
CA ARG A 54 4.09 25.31 18.70
C ARG A 54 3.20 26.28 17.92
N ASN A 55 3.09 26.09 16.60
CA ASN A 55 2.22 26.88 15.72
C ASN A 55 0.84 26.25 15.50
N GLY A 56 0.59 25.12 16.14
CA GLY A 56 -0.63 24.32 15.94
C GLY A 56 -0.41 23.14 15.01
N SER A 57 -1.16 22.07 15.25
CA SER A 57 -1.03 20.79 14.52
C SER A 57 -2.16 20.49 13.54
N SER A 58 -3.27 21.26 13.58
CA SER A 58 -4.44 21.03 12.71
C SER A 58 -5.27 22.31 12.57
N PHE A 59 -5.61 22.65 11.34
CA PHE A 59 -6.29 23.92 11.04
C PHE A 59 -7.63 23.73 10.31
N GLY A 60 -7.96 22.50 9.88
CA GLY A 60 -9.11 22.27 9.01
C GLY A 60 -9.01 22.99 7.65
N ALA A 61 -7.82 23.39 7.24
CA ALA A 61 -7.51 24.16 6.04
C ALA A 61 -6.14 23.75 5.48
N PRO A 62 -5.85 24.03 4.17
CA PRO A 62 -4.55 23.74 3.58
C PRO A 62 -3.41 24.45 4.32
N THR A 63 -2.26 23.79 4.40
CA THR A 63 -1.06 24.36 5.03
C THR A 63 0.08 24.53 4.01
N ARG A 64 0.98 25.46 4.32
CA ARG A 64 2.16 25.68 3.48
C ARG A 64 3.06 24.44 3.45
N LEU A 65 3.19 23.71 4.57
CA LEU A 65 4.02 22.51 4.65
C LEU A 65 3.55 21.40 3.72
N GLU A 66 2.23 21.21 3.56
CA GLU A 66 1.69 20.26 2.59
C GLU A 66 2.07 20.63 1.15
N SER A 67 2.00 21.93 0.82
CA SER A 67 2.39 22.41 -0.51
C SER A 67 3.89 22.25 -0.78
N GLU A 68 4.73 22.46 0.23
CA GLU A 68 6.19 22.27 0.15
C GLU A 68 6.54 20.79 -0.02
N LEU A 69 5.90 19.90 0.74
CA LEU A 69 6.07 18.47 0.61
C LEU A 69 5.59 17.98 -0.77
N ALA A 70 4.46 18.47 -1.25
CA ALA A 70 3.95 18.14 -2.57
C ALA A 70 4.92 18.53 -3.69
N LYS A 71 5.54 19.72 -3.60
CA LYS A 71 6.56 20.15 -4.55
C LYS A 71 7.79 19.26 -4.51
N LEU A 72 8.27 18.89 -3.32
CA LEU A 72 9.42 18.01 -3.15
C LEU A 72 9.16 16.63 -3.77
N ILE A 73 7.97 16.06 -3.53
CA ILE A 73 7.57 14.77 -4.12
C ILE A 73 7.53 14.88 -5.65
N LYS A 74 6.90 15.91 -6.22
CA LYS A 74 6.83 16.11 -7.67
C LYS A 74 8.20 16.27 -8.32
N THR A 75 9.16 16.89 -7.64
CA THR A 75 10.52 17.02 -8.14
C THR A 75 11.22 15.66 -8.26
N ASN A 76 10.96 14.75 -7.33
CA ASN A 76 11.60 13.43 -7.30
C ASN A 76 10.82 12.36 -8.09
N ILE A 77 9.52 12.57 -8.28
CA ILE A 77 8.62 11.63 -8.99
C ILE A 77 7.85 12.44 -10.07
N PRO A 78 8.49 12.71 -11.22
CA PRO A 78 8.00 13.70 -12.18
C PRO A 78 6.70 13.33 -12.91
N PHE A 79 6.26 12.06 -12.88
CA PHE A 79 4.99 11.64 -13.48
C PHE A 79 3.76 11.95 -12.60
N ILE A 80 3.94 12.48 -11.39
CA ILE A 80 2.85 12.87 -10.52
C ILE A 80 2.44 14.33 -10.82
N ASP A 81 1.23 14.54 -11.32
CA ASP A 81 0.68 15.88 -11.56
C ASP A 81 -0.03 16.45 -10.34
N LYS A 82 -0.85 15.65 -9.69
CA LYS A 82 -1.64 16.02 -8.52
C LYS A 82 -1.54 14.96 -7.45
N MET A 83 -1.65 15.37 -6.19
CA MET A 83 -1.63 14.45 -5.06
C MET A 83 -2.59 14.89 -3.96
N ARG A 84 -2.97 13.95 -3.13
CA ARG A 84 -3.73 14.14 -1.91
C ARG A 84 -3.01 13.43 -0.77
N PHE A 85 -2.82 14.14 0.33
CA PHE A 85 -2.33 13.54 1.58
C PHE A 85 -3.48 12.94 2.37
N VAL A 86 -3.21 11.80 2.98
CA VAL A 86 -4.12 11.05 3.84
C VAL A 86 -3.34 10.52 5.05
N SER A 87 -4.02 10.01 6.06
CA SER A 87 -3.39 9.62 7.32
C SER A 87 -2.85 8.19 7.34
N SER A 88 -3.17 7.36 6.33
CA SER A 88 -2.69 5.97 6.26
C SER A 88 -2.60 5.45 4.83
N GLY A 89 -1.82 4.37 4.63
CA GLY A 89 -1.77 3.67 3.35
C GLY A 89 -3.12 3.06 2.94
N THR A 90 -3.92 2.59 3.91
CA THR A 90 -5.28 2.10 3.65
C THR A 90 -6.18 3.20 3.08
N GLU A 91 -6.13 4.41 3.65
CA GLU A 91 -6.89 5.55 3.11
C GLU A 91 -6.39 5.97 1.72
N ALA A 92 -5.08 5.90 1.48
CA ALA A 92 -4.51 6.18 0.16
C ALA A 92 -5.04 5.18 -0.88
N VAL A 93 -4.96 3.89 -0.59
CA VAL A 93 -5.48 2.83 -1.47
C VAL A 93 -6.98 2.97 -1.69
N MET A 94 -7.76 3.13 -0.62
CA MET A 94 -9.21 3.33 -0.71
C MET A 94 -9.56 4.53 -1.62
N SER A 95 -8.83 5.63 -1.47
CA SER A 95 -9.05 6.84 -2.28
C SER A 95 -8.64 6.62 -3.74
N ALA A 96 -7.53 5.94 -3.99
CA ALA A 96 -7.05 5.63 -5.33
C ALA A 96 -8.02 4.71 -6.10
N LEU A 97 -8.51 3.65 -5.45
CA LEU A 97 -9.49 2.73 -6.05
C LEU A 97 -10.81 3.44 -6.38
N ARG A 98 -11.28 4.30 -5.46
CA ARG A 98 -12.49 5.10 -5.70
C ARG A 98 -12.30 6.07 -6.86
N LEU A 99 -11.13 6.72 -6.92
CA LEU A 99 -10.80 7.62 -8.02
C LEU A 99 -10.77 6.87 -9.35
N ALA A 100 -10.12 5.71 -9.41
CA ALA A 100 -10.04 4.89 -10.61
C ALA A 100 -11.44 4.47 -11.11
N ARG A 101 -12.29 3.98 -10.21
CA ARG A 101 -13.67 3.62 -10.55
C ARG A 101 -14.48 4.83 -11.02
N GLY A 102 -14.37 5.97 -10.33
CA GLY A 102 -15.07 7.20 -10.69
C GLY A 102 -14.62 7.80 -12.03
N TYR A 103 -13.33 7.68 -12.36
CA TYR A 103 -12.77 8.17 -13.60
C TYR A 103 -13.14 7.30 -14.81
N THR A 104 -13.07 5.98 -14.65
CA THR A 104 -13.29 5.02 -15.74
C THR A 104 -14.76 4.63 -15.93
N GLY A 105 -15.59 4.79 -14.90
CA GLY A 105 -16.95 4.23 -14.84
C GLY A 105 -16.99 2.71 -14.71
N LYS A 106 -15.83 2.06 -14.48
CA LYS A 106 -15.67 0.62 -14.38
C LYS A 106 -15.56 0.17 -12.92
N THR A 107 -15.76 -1.11 -12.63
CA THR A 107 -15.85 -1.61 -11.24
C THR A 107 -14.72 -2.54 -10.82
N LYS A 108 -14.19 -3.35 -11.73
CA LYS A 108 -13.20 -4.38 -11.41
C LYS A 108 -11.84 -3.79 -11.05
N ILE A 109 -11.21 -4.39 -10.03
CA ILE A 109 -9.82 -4.10 -9.66
C ILE A 109 -9.02 -5.40 -9.77
N LEU A 110 -7.86 -5.33 -10.38
CA LEU A 110 -6.89 -6.42 -10.37
C LEU A 110 -5.82 -6.16 -9.32
N LYS A 111 -5.51 -7.17 -8.51
CA LYS A 111 -4.36 -7.19 -7.59
C LYS A 111 -3.58 -8.49 -7.73
N PHE A 112 -2.43 -8.59 -7.07
CA PHE A 112 -1.58 -9.77 -7.13
C PHE A 112 -1.44 -10.46 -5.78
N GLU A 113 -1.27 -11.78 -5.80
CA GLU A 113 -1.02 -12.59 -4.61
C GLU A 113 0.22 -12.11 -3.87
N GLY A 114 0.18 -12.17 -2.55
CA GLY A 114 1.29 -11.74 -1.69
C GLY A 114 1.46 -10.22 -1.56
N CYS A 115 0.86 -9.41 -2.44
CA CYS A 115 0.88 -7.96 -2.32
C CYS A 115 -0.07 -7.47 -1.22
N TYR A 116 0.41 -6.52 -0.41
CA TYR A 116 -0.36 -5.91 0.66
C TYR A 116 -0.78 -4.48 0.31
N HIS A 117 -2.06 -4.21 0.38
CA HIS A 117 -2.66 -2.94 -0.01
C HIS A 117 -3.56 -2.32 1.08
N GLY A 118 -3.19 -2.52 2.34
CA GLY A 118 -4.01 -2.08 3.47
C GLY A 118 -5.18 -3.03 3.76
N HIS A 119 -6.17 -2.54 4.50
CA HIS A 119 -7.27 -3.37 4.98
C HIS A 119 -8.66 -2.84 4.58
N VAL A 120 -8.76 -2.12 3.47
CA VAL A 120 -10.07 -1.84 2.85
C VAL A 120 -10.66 -3.14 2.30
N ASP A 121 -11.94 -3.35 2.46
CA ASP A 121 -12.63 -4.63 2.18
C ASP A 121 -12.29 -5.21 0.81
N SER A 122 -12.28 -4.38 -0.22
CA SER A 122 -11.95 -4.82 -1.59
C SER A 122 -10.50 -5.34 -1.74
N MET A 123 -9.60 -5.05 -0.79
CA MET A 123 -8.22 -5.56 -0.80
C MET A 123 -8.01 -6.77 0.11
N LEU A 124 -8.99 -7.11 0.96
CA LEU A 124 -9.00 -8.30 1.80
C LEU A 124 -9.55 -9.51 1.04
N VAL A 125 -8.97 -9.76 -0.12
CA VAL A 125 -9.39 -10.78 -1.08
C VAL A 125 -8.18 -11.62 -1.44
N LYS A 126 -8.37 -12.92 -1.57
CA LYS A 126 -7.37 -13.90 -2.03
C LYS A 126 -7.83 -14.55 -3.34
N ALA A 127 -6.92 -15.20 -4.05
CA ALA A 127 -7.27 -15.99 -5.22
C ALA A 127 -8.34 -17.05 -4.88
N GLY A 128 -9.29 -17.24 -5.77
CA GLY A 128 -10.25 -18.33 -5.68
C GLY A 128 -9.64 -19.67 -6.09
N SER A 129 -10.45 -20.72 -6.11
CA SER A 129 -10.02 -22.11 -6.41
C SER A 129 -9.89 -22.44 -7.90
N GLY A 130 -9.97 -21.48 -8.81
CA GLY A 130 -9.92 -21.68 -10.27
C GLY A 130 -8.83 -20.84 -10.95
N LEU A 131 -8.60 -21.11 -12.25
CA LEU A 131 -7.53 -20.45 -13.04
C LEU A 131 -7.72 -18.94 -13.18
N ILE A 132 -8.95 -18.46 -13.40
CA ILE A 132 -9.31 -17.04 -13.38
C ILE A 132 -10.55 -16.94 -12.53
N THR A 133 -10.41 -16.57 -11.26
CA THR A 133 -11.55 -16.53 -10.34
C THR A 133 -11.73 -15.14 -9.74
N LEU A 134 -13.00 -14.79 -9.62
CA LEU A 134 -13.39 -13.73 -8.70
C LEU A 134 -12.81 -14.06 -7.32
N GLY A 135 -12.20 -13.08 -6.68
CA GLY A 135 -11.55 -13.28 -5.39
C GLY A 135 -12.53 -13.76 -4.33
N SER A 136 -12.08 -14.62 -3.44
CA SER A 136 -12.82 -14.97 -2.23
C SER A 136 -12.36 -14.11 -1.06
N SER A 137 -13.28 -13.75 -0.15
CA SER A 137 -12.88 -13.01 1.04
C SER A 137 -11.81 -13.77 1.83
N SER A 138 -10.73 -13.06 2.19
CA SER A 138 -9.68 -13.58 3.09
C SER A 138 -9.92 -13.19 4.55
N SER A 139 -10.96 -12.42 4.82
CA SER A 139 -11.29 -11.90 6.16
C SER A 139 -12.78 -12.03 6.44
N ALA A 140 -13.11 -12.49 7.65
CA ALA A 140 -14.47 -12.50 8.11
C ALA A 140 -15.07 -11.07 8.12
N GLY A 141 -16.32 -10.96 7.68
CA GLY A 141 -17.02 -9.67 7.64
C GLY A 141 -16.93 -8.91 6.31
N VAL A 142 -16.10 -9.35 5.36
CA VAL A 142 -16.10 -8.78 4.00
C VAL A 142 -17.23 -9.42 3.19
N PRO A 143 -18.21 -8.61 2.67
CA PRO A 143 -19.30 -9.13 1.86
C PRO A 143 -18.80 -9.73 0.54
N GLU A 144 -19.40 -10.83 0.10
CA GLU A 144 -19.06 -11.46 -1.20
C GLU A 144 -19.21 -10.49 -2.37
N THR A 145 -20.21 -9.64 -2.35
CA THR A 145 -20.42 -8.63 -3.40
C THR A 145 -19.24 -7.66 -3.54
N VAL A 146 -18.55 -7.35 -2.45
CA VAL A 146 -17.33 -6.52 -2.48
C VAL A 146 -16.13 -7.34 -2.95
N ALA A 147 -15.99 -8.57 -2.45
CA ALA A 147 -14.90 -9.48 -2.84
C ALA A 147 -14.92 -9.80 -4.34
N ASN A 148 -16.10 -10.00 -4.92
CA ASN A 148 -16.30 -10.34 -6.34
C ASN A 148 -15.91 -9.22 -7.31
N GLU A 149 -15.71 -7.98 -6.84
CA GLU A 149 -15.20 -6.88 -7.67
C GLU A 149 -13.66 -6.87 -7.76
N THR A 150 -12.98 -7.78 -7.07
CA THR A 150 -11.52 -7.85 -7.07
C THR A 150 -11.04 -9.16 -7.67
N LEU A 151 -10.23 -9.05 -8.71
CA LEU A 151 -9.51 -10.15 -9.33
C LEU A 151 -8.14 -10.31 -8.67
N VAL A 152 -7.69 -11.55 -8.49
CA VAL A 152 -6.38 -11.82 -7.88
C VAL A 152 -5.62 -12.81 -8.76
N LEU A 153 -4.42 -12.41 -9.17
CA LEU A 153 -3.52 -13.23 -9.99
C LEU A 153 -2.19 -13.48 -9.26
N PRO A 154 -1.50 -14.59 -9.58
CA PRO A 154 -0.11 -14.74 -9.21
C PRO A 154 0.76 -13.67 -9.89
N LEU A 155 1.87 -13.30 -9.24
CA LEU A 155 2.87 -12.41 -9.83
C LEU A 155 3.64 -13.14 -10.95
N ASN A 156 4.05 -12.37 -11.97
CA ASN A 156 4.86 -12.85 -13.09
C ASN A 156 4.22 -13.94 -13.96
N ASP A 157 2.90 -14.15 -13.87
CA ASP A 157 2.17 -15.03 -14.79
C ASP A 157 1.57 -14.23 -15.95
N GLU A 158 2.35 -14.11 -17.03
CA GLU A 158 1.96 -13.37 -18.24
C GLU A 158 0.74 -13.98 -18.94
N ASN A 159 0.61 -15.31 -18.92
CA ASN A 159 -0.53 -16.00 -19.57
C ASN A 159 -1.83 -15.71 -18.86
N MET A 160 -1.88 -15.85 -17.53
CA MET A 160 -3.05 -15.52 -16.75
C MET A 160 -3.38 -14.02 -16.84
N LEU A 161 -2.37 -13.17 -16.91
CA LEU A 161 -2.57 -11.73 -17.08
C LEU A 161 -3.29 -11.41 -18.40
N ILE A 162 -2.81 -11.96 -19.52
CA ILE A 162 -3.42 -11.78 -20.85
C ILE A 162 -4.87 -12.26 -20.85
N GLN A 163 -5.12 -13.49 -20.40
CA GLN A 163 -6.47 -14.07 -20.35
C GLN A 163 -7.42 -13.24 -19.49
N THR A 164 -6.92 -12.69 -18.37
CA THR A 164 -7.73 -11.85 -17.49
C THR A 164 -8.14 -10.55 -18.18
N PHE A 165 -7.23 -9.91 -18.92
CA PHE A 165 -7.57 -8.70 -19.67
C PHE A 165 -8.48 -8.99 -20.87
N GLU A 166 -8.33 -10.13 -21.55
CA GLU A 166 -9.26 -10.56 -22.61
C GLU A 166 -10.69 -10.71 -22.07
N GLN A 167 -10.83 -11.27 -20.86
CA GLN A 167 -12.14 -11.54 -20.26
C GLN A 167 -12.75 -10.31 -19.56
N TYR A 168 -11.94 -9.53 -18.82
CA TYR A 168 -12.42 -8.50 -17.90
C TYR A 168 -11.90 -7.08 -18.22
N GLY A 169 -11.04 -6.90 -19.21
CA GLY A 169 -10.39 -5.62 -19.48
C GLY A 169 -11.35 -4.46 -19.68
N ASN A 170 -12.53 -4.73 -20.27
CA ASN A 170 -13.57 -3.72 -20.46
C ASN A 170 -14.21 -3.25 -19.15
N ASP A 171 -14.18 -4.07 -18.11
CA ASP A 171 -14.74 -3.77 -16.79
C ASP A 171 -13.64 -3.37 -15.79
N MET A 172 -12.36 -3.43 -16.19
CA MET A 172 -11.21 -3.16 -15.35
C MET A 172 -11.04 -1.66 -15.12
N ALA A 173 -11.25 -1.21 -13.88
CA ALA A 173 -11.04 0.18 -13.48
C ALA A 173 -9.56 0.49 -13.23
N ALA A 174 -8.85 -0.44 -12.60
CA ALA A 174 -7.42 -0.30 -12.33
C ALA A 174 -6.76 -1.63 -11.98
N VAL A 175 -5.43 -1.61 -12.06
CA VAL A 175 -4.55 -2.63 -11.47
C VAL A 175 -3.77 -1.99 -10.33
N ILE A 176 -3.66 -2.70 -9.21
CA ILE A 176 -2.81 -2.30 -8.09
C ILE A 176 -1.73 -3.35 -7.86
N ILE A 177 -0.49 -2.90 -7.76
CA ILE A 177 0.70 -3.77 -7.61
C ILE A 177 1.73 -3.12 -6.70
N GLU A 178 2.44 -3.92 -5.91
CA GLU A 178 3.68 -3.49 -5.27
C GLU A 178 4.84 -3.72 -6.24
N PRO A 179 5.63 -2.71 -6.58
CA PRO A 179 6.80 -2.89 -7.46
C PRO A 179 7.82 -3.89 -6.89
N VAL A 180 7.96 -3.91 -5.58
CA VAL A 180 8.79 -4.86 -4.83
C VAL A 180 8.00 -5.34 -3.61
N PRO A 181 7.23 -6.43 -3.71
CA PRO A 181 6.45 -6.96 -2.61
C PRO A 181 7.35 -7.36 -1.44
N ALA A 182 7.32 -6.56 -0.37
CA ALA A 182 8.16 -6.80 0.81
C ALA A 182 7.56 -7.86 1.73
N ASN A 183 6.25 -7.89 1.84
CA ASN A 183 5.52 -8.81 2.73
C ASN A 183 5.65 -10.28 2.30
N ASN A 184 6.03 -10.52 1.05
CA ASN A 184 6.21 -11.84 0.44
C ASN A 184 7.70 -12.17 0.15
N GLY A 185 8.65 -11.47 0.78
CA GLY A 185 10.07 -11.79 0.72
C GLY A 185 10.92 -10.92 -0.23
N LEU A 186 10.56 -9.67 -0.48
CA LEU A 186 11.28 -8.74 -1.36
C LEU A 186 11.44 -9.29 -2.80
N LEU A 187 10.33 -9.72 -3.38
CA LEU A 187 10.33 -10.29 -4.72
C LEU A 187 10.48 -9.19 -5.78
N LEU A 188 11.51 -9.29 -6.62
CA LEU A 188 11.64 -8.45 -7.79
C LEU A 188 10.67 -8.94 -8.87
N GLN A 189 9.97 -8.00 -9.49
CA GLN A 189 9.11 -8.30 -10.62
C GLN A 189 9.91 -8.42 -11.90
N ASP A 190 9.51 -9.32 -12.80
CA ASP A 190 10.10 -9.42 -14.12
C ASP A 190 9.74 -8.17 -14.94
N LEU A 191 10.75 -7.57 -15.57
CA LEU A 191 10.54 -6.34 -16.35
C LEU A 191 9.58 -6.57 -17.53
N SER A 192 9.64 -7.75 -18.17
CA SER A 192 8.72 -8.14 -19.25
C SER A 192 7.27 -8.14 -18.76
N PHE A 193 7.03 -8.72 -17.58
CA PHE A 193 5.72 -8.75 -16.95
C PHE A 193 5.18 -7.32 -16.67
N LEU A 194 6.00 -6.44 -16.11
CA LEU A 194 5.60 -5.05 -15.85
C LEU A 194 5.31 -4.26 -17.13
N GLN A 195 6.11 -4.49 -18.19
CA GLN A 195 5.89 -3.88 -19.49
C GLN A 195 4.60 -4.39 -20.16
N LEU A 196 4.35 -5.70 -20.10
CA LEU A 196 3.12 -6.30 -20.59
C LEU A 196 1.92 -5.75 -19.83
N LEU A 197 1.96 -5.74 -18.50
CA LEU A 197 0.93 -5.18 -17.65
C LEU A 197 0.60 -3.73 -18.02
N ARG A 198 1.64 -2.90 -18.19
CA ARG A 198 1.46 -1.50 -18.61
C ARG A 198 0.80 -1.39 -19.98
N GLY A 199 1.23 -2.21 -20.94
CA GLY A 199 0.66 -2.25 -22.28
C GLY A 199 -0.84 -2.62 -22.28
N LEU A 200 -1.21 -3.64 -21.49
CA LEU A 200 -2.60 -4.05 -21.33
C LEU A 200 -3.46 -2.96 -20.67
N CYS A 201 -2.94 -2.30 -19.62
CA CYS A 201 -3.64 -1.16 -19.00
C CYS A 201 -3.83 0.04 -19.93
N TRP A 202 -2.99 0.21 -20.95
CA TRP A 202 -3.14 1.29 -21.93
C TRP A 202 -4.14 0.94 -23.01
N LYS A 203 -4.27 -0.33 -23.33
CA LYS A 203 -5.19 -0.83 -24.37
C LYS A 203 -6.64 -0.85 -23.88
N HIS A 204 -6.87 -1.09 -22.62
CA HIS A 204 -8.17 -1.29 -22.01
C HIS A 204 -8.58 -0.15 -21.06
#